data_3872084e01bc7f8c63de5cede772c479
#
_entry.id   3872084e01bc7f8c63de5cede772c479
#
_cell.length_a   1.000
_cell.length_b   1.000
_cell.length_c   1.000
_cell.angle_alpha   90.00
_cell.angle_beta   90.00
_cell.angle_gamma   90.00
#
_symmetry.space_group_name_H-M   'P 1'
#
loop_
_entity.id
_entity.type
_entity.pdbx_description
1 polymer ?
#
loop_
_entity_poly.entity_id
_entity_poly.type
_entity_poly.pdbx_seq_one_letter_code
_entity_poly.pdbx_strand_id
1 'polypeptide(L)'
;YNENNAFGTGRAIGIGINDSTWQRSYSFSYGEPYFNIDGVSRGYSAYFRESDYGQFNIASYTSDSFGAGIQFGLPISDIERIGLNLNYDNTSIDTGSTPASQILAFTQSEGTKFEVFKTQFIWSRVTLNRGLFPTAGQSQSFALQVAIPGSSLTYSKATYRHKYFKPIFTGRF
;
A
#
# COMPACT_ATOMS: atom_id res chain seq x y z
N TYR A 1 10.71 -2.65 14.08
CA TYR A 1 11.71 -1.60 14.26
C TYR A 1 11.52 -0.54 13.18
N ASN A 2 11.51 0.73 13.59
CA ASN A 2 11.50 1.88 12.68
C ASN A 2 12.49 2.91 13.17
N GLU A 3 13.35 3.38 12.28
CA GLU A 3 14.31 4.45 12.51
C GLU A 3 14.14 5.54 11.44
N ASN A 4 13.76 6.74 11.84
CA ASN A 4 13.46 7.84 10.90
C ASN A 4 14.68 8.69 10.53
N ASN A 5 15.80 8.47 11.19
CA ASN A 5 17.04 9.20 10.94
C ASN A 5 18.23 8.24 11.00
N ALA A 6 18.21 7.21 10.18
CA ALA A 6 19.22 6.19 10.14
C ALA A 6 20.61 6.82 9.93
N PHE A 7 21.50 6.55 10.89
CA PHE A 7 22.87 7.08 10.92
C PHE A 7 22.98 8.62 10.80
N GLY A 8 21.97 9.37 11.24
CA GLY A 8 21.97 10.84 11.14
C GLY A 8 21.79 11.41 9.73
N THR A 9 21.35 10.59 8.76
CA THR A 9 21.24 10.98 7.35
C THR A 9 19.86 11.50 6.96
N GLY A 10 18.88 11.53 7.87
CA GLY A 10 17.47 11.85 7.58
C GLY A 10 16.73 10.76 6.81
N ARG A 11 17.37 9.62 6.56
CA ARG A 11 16.77 8.47 5.87
C ARG A 11 16.03 7.59 6.86
N ALA A 12 14.90 7.03 6.43
CA ALA A 12 14.10 6.12 7.24
C ALA A 12 14.38 4.66 6.85
N ILE A 13 14.51 3.80 7.86
CA ILE A 13 14.59 2.35 7.68
C ILE A 13 13.54 1.71 8.56
N GLY A 14 12.73 0.84 7.96
CA GLY A 14 11.73 0.04 8.66
C GLY A 14 11.95 -1.45 8.44
N ILE A 15 11.88 -2.23 9.52
CA ILE A 15 11.87 -3.69 9.49
C ILE A 15 10.66 -4.14 10.30
N GLY A 16 9.77 -4.88 9.68
CA GLY A 16 8.59 -5.45 10.31
C GLY A 16 8.65 -6.97 10.30
N ILE A 17 8.37 -7.57 11.44
CA ILE A 17 8.18 -9.00 11.61
C ILE A 17 6.86 -9.18 12.34
N ASN A 18 5.95 -9.92 11.74
CA ASN A 18 4.70 -10.32 12.38
C ASN A 18 4.57 -11.83 12.25
N ASP A 19 4.38 -12.49 13.37
CA ASP A 19 4.15 -13.92 13.44
C ASP A 19 2.90 -14.18 14.30
N SER A 20 1.89 -14.75 13.70
CA SER A 20 0.64 -15.13 14.34
C SER A 20 0.20 -16.51 13.84
N THR A 21 -0.80 -17.09 14.47
CA THR A 21 -1.30 -18.44 14.14
C THR A 21 -1.77 -18.57 12.69
N TRP A 22 -2.17 -17.47 12.05
CA TRP A 22 -2.76 -17.47 10.71
C TRP A 22 -1.95 -16.70 9.67
N GLN A 23 -1.00 -15.86 10.12
CA GLN A 23 -0.20 -15.04 9.22
C GLN A 23 1.21 -14.85 9.74
N ARG A 24 2.16 -15.10 8.86
CA ARG A 24 3.56 -14.73 9.04
C ARG A 24 3.94 -13.70 7.98
N SER A 25 4.57 -12.62 8.40
CA SER A 25 5.03 -11.61 7.43
C SER A 25 6.33 -10.95 7.85
N TYR A 26 7.15 -10.70 6.86
CA TYR A 26 8.39 -9.94 6.96
C TYR A 26 8.28 -8.75 6.01
N SER A 27 8.70 -7.59 6.47
CA SER A 27 8.70 -6.40 5.63
C SER A 27 9.97 -5.59 5.86
N PHE A 28 10.44 -5.00 4.79
CA PHE A 28 11.55 -4.05 4.78
C PHE A 28 11.09 -2.79 4.06
N SER A 29 11.45 -1.63 4.60
CA SER A 29 11.24 -0.34 3.94
C SER A 29 12.46 0.55 4.14
N TYR A 30 12.77 1.31 3.10
CA TYR A 30 13.76 2.35 3.10
C TYR A 30 13.17 3.60 2.47
N GLY A 31 13.36 4.74 3.09
CA GLY A 31 12.84 6.03 2.62
C GLY A 31 13.91 7.12 2.66
N GLU A 32 14.00 7.86 1.60
CA GLU A 32 14.87 9.02 1.44
C GLU A 32 13.99 10.23 1.10
N PRO A 33 13.69 11.09 2.09
CA PRO A 33 12.72 12.18 1.90
C PRO A 33 13.23 13.29 0.96
N TYR A 34 14.54 13.43 0.82
CA TYR A 34 15.20 14.42 -0.02
C TYR A 34 16.20 13.74 -0.95
N PHE A 35 15.68 12.99 -1.94
CA PHE A 35 16.52 12.34 -2.94
C PHE A 35 17.24 13.36 -3.83
N ASN A 36 16.59 14.49 -4.07
CA ASN A 36 17.18 15.61 -4.80
C ASN A 36 16.86 16.96 -4.12
N ILE A 37 17.42 18.05 -4.65
CA ILE A 37 17.25 19.41 -4.14
C ILE A 37 15.82 19.95 -4.30
N ASP A 38 15.03 19.39 -5.23
CA ASP A 38 13.64 19.77 -5.47
C ASP A 38 12.65 19.13 -4.47
N GLY A 39 13.16 18.37 -3.48
CA GLY A 39 12.35 17.73 -2.46
C GLY A 39 11.65 16.45 -2.94
N VAL A 40 12.11 15.86 -4.04
CA VAL A 40 11.62 14.54 -4.47
C VAL A 40 12.03 13.51 -3.42
N SER A 41 11.07 12.76 -2.92
CA SER A 41 11.32 11.61 -2.06
C SER A 41 11.43 10.32 -2.87
N ARG A 42 12.24 9.39 -2.40
CA ARG A 42 12.38 8.06 -2.97
C ARG A 42 12.29 7.03 -1.86
N GLY A 43 11.62 5.92 -2.15
CA GLY A 43 11.52 4.80 -1.21
C GLY A 43 11.63 3.47 -1.91
N TYR A 44 12.03 2.47 -1.15
CA TYR A 44 12.07 1.06 -1.54
C TYR A 44 11.32 0.25 -0.49
N SER A 45 10.61 -0.77 -0.93
CA SER A 45 9.93 -1.69 -0.05
C SER A 45 10.04 -3.11 -0.58
N ALA A 46 10.11 -4.06 0.33
CA ALA A 46 9.99 -5.48 0.03
C ALA A 46 9.20 -6.14 1.15
N TYR A 47 8.40 -7.13 0.82
CA TYR A 47 7.69 -7.91 1.81
C TYR A 47 7.56 -9.37 1.38
N PHE A 48 7.44 -10.22 2.38
CA PHE A 48 7.04 -11.62 2.24
C PHE A 48 5.91 -11.87 3.23
N ARG A 49 4.88 -12.58 2.79
CA ARG A 49 3.70 -12.89 3.62
C ARG A 49 3.19 -14.28 3.29
N GLU A 50 3.02 -15.09 4.31
CA GLU A 50 2.28 -16.34 4.30
C GLU A 50 0.98 -16.14 5.08
N SER A 51 -0.14 -16.58 4.56
CA SER A 51 -1.44 -16.46 5.22
C SER A 51 -2.22 -17.77 5.10
N ASP A 52 -2.63 -18.32 6.23
CA ASP A 52 -3.45 -19.54 6.31
C ASP A 52 -4.88 -19.15 6.76
N TYR A 53 -5.76 -19.04 5.79
CA TYR A 53 -7.16 -18.67 6.02
C TYR A 53 -7.99 -19.85 6.56
N GLY A 54 -7.49 -21.09 6.50
CA GLY A 54 -8.10 -22.27 7.07
C GLY A 54 -8.20 -22.23 8.59
N GLN A 55 -7.27 -21.53 9.25
CA GLN A 55 -7.24 -21.39 10.71
C GLN A 55 -8.48 -20.65 11.29
N PHE A 56 -9.14 -19.84 10.48
CA PHE A 56 -10.34 -19.10 10.92
C PHE A 56 -11.65 -19.70 10.45
N ASN A 57 -11.65 -20.88 9.81
CA ASN A 57 -12.84 -21.44 9.15
C ASN A 57 -13.50 -20.47 8.13
N ILE A 58 -12.77 -19.50 7.62
CA ILE A 58 -13.28 -18.54 6.65
C ILE A 58 -13.21 -19.14 5.25
N ALA A 59 -12.08 -19.77 4.91
CA ALA A 59 -11.88 -20.42 3.64
C ALA A 59 -10.70 -21.39 3.72
N SER A 60 -10.80 -22.56 3.09
CA SER A 60 -9.76 -23.59 3.11
C SER A 60 -8.73 -23.32 2.01
N TYR A 61 -7.89 -22.29 2.18
CA TYR A 61 -6.74 -22.03 1.30
C TYR A 61 -5.64 -21.30 2.05
N THR A 62 -4.42 -21.42 1.56
CA THR A 62 -3.25 -20.63 1.97
C THR A 62 -2.84 -19.69 0.85
N SER A 63 -2.22 -18.59 1.20
CA SER A 63 -1.72 -17.61 0.24
C SER A 63 -0.34 -17.13 0.65
N ASP A 64 0.63 -17.37 -0.23
CA ASP A 64 1.99 -16.90 -0.09
C ASP A 64 2.23 -15.76 -1.05
N SER A 65 2.71 -14.65 -0.54
CA SER A 65 2.94 -13.45 -1.34
C SER A 65 4.32 -12.87 -1.07
N PHE A 66 5.01 -12.54 -2.13
CA PHE A 66 6.24 -11.75 -2.12
C PHE A 66 6.04 -10.52 -2.98
N GLY A 67 6.51 -9.38 -2.50
CA GLY A 67 6.45 -8.15 -3.30
C GLY A 67 7.65 -7.25 -3.06
N ALA A 68 7.98 -6.47 -4.09
CA ALA A 68 8.99 -5.42 -4.03
C ALA A 68 8.50 -4.19 -4.78
N GLY A 69 8.90 -3.00 -4.32
CA GLY A 69 8.45 -1.77 -4.94
C GLY A 69 9.41 -0.61 -4.78
N ILE A 70 9.27 0.33 -5.71
CA ILE A 70 9.94 1.63 -5.68
C ILE A 70 8.85 2.70 -5.69
N GLN A 71 9.01 3.70 -4.86
CA GLN A 71 8.09 4.82 -4.76
C GLN A 71 8.81 6.15 -4.88
N PHE A 72 8.19 7.07 -5.60
CA PHE A 72 8.63 8.45 -5.73
C PHE A 72 7.52 9.39 -5.28
N GLY A 73 7.88 10.43 -4.54
CA GLY A 73 6.97 11.48 -4.14
C GLY A 73 7.51 12.84 -4.54
N LEU A 74 6.69 13.63 -5.23
CA LEU A 74 7.02 14.98 -5.68
C LEU A 74 6.09 15.99 -5.00
N PRO A 75 6.59 16.91 -4.18
CA PRO A 75 5.81 18.06 -3.73
C PRO A 75 5.63 19.03 -4.91
N ILE A 76 4.37 19.33 -5.26
CA ILE A 76 4.03 20.34 -6.26
C ILE A 76 3.91 21.71 -5.59
N SER A 77 3.35 21.71 -4.39
CA SER A 77 3.19 22.88 -3.54
C SER A 77 3.16 22.46 -2.06
N ASP A 78 3.02 23.42 -1.15
CA ASP A 78 2.90 23.16 0.29
C ASP A 78 1.69 22.29 0.64
N ILE A 79 0.67 22.28 -0.21
CA ILE A 79 -0.59 21.58 0.02
C ILE A 79 -0.83 20.40 -0.95
N GLU A 80 -0.01 20.26 -2.00
CA GLU A 80 -0.22 19.28 -3.06
C GLU A 80 1.01 18.41 -3.30
N ARG A 81 0.77 17.11 -3.48
CA ARG A 81 1.81 16.12 -3.77
C ARG A 81 1.35 15.13 -4.84
N ILE A 82 2.29 14.72 -5.66
CA ILE A 82 2.15 13.57 -6.58
C ILE A 82 3.03 12.44 -6.09
N GLY A 83 2.55 11.21 -6.24
CA GLY A 83 3.30 9.99 -6.01
C GLY A 83 3.25 9.07 -7.22
N LEU A 84 4.34 8.37 -7.46
CA LEU A 84 4.43 7.29 -8.44
C LEU A 84 5.02 6.07 -7.74
N ASN A 85 4.28 4.96 -7.77
CA ASN A 85 4.73 3.68 -7.22
C ASN A 85 4.82 2.66 -8.35
N LEU A 86 5.92 1.94 -8.38
CA LEU A 86 6.14 0.79 -9.25
C LEU A 86 6.33 -0.43 -8.35
N ASN A 87 5.49 -1.43 -8.52
CA ASN A 87 5.50 -2.62 -7.65
C ASN A 87 5.47 -3.90 -8.48
N TYR A 88 6.15 -4.89 -7.99
CA TYR A 88 6.04 -6.27 -8.41
C TYR A 88 5.50 -7.10 -7.26
N ASP A 89 4.47 -7.89 -7.52
CA ASP A 89 3.92 -8.85 -6.58
C ASP A 89 3.84 -10.23 -7.23
N ASN A 90 4.27 -11.23 -6.50
CA ASN A 90 4.09 -12.63 -6.83
C ASN A 90 3.24 -13.25 -5.71
N THR A 91 2.13 -13.85 -6.08
CA THR A 91 1.21 -14.49 -5.14
C THR A 91 0.93 -15.90 -5.59
N SER A 92 1.10 -16.87 -4.69
CA SER A 92 0.71 -18.25 -4.87
C SER A 92 -0.47 -18.58 -3.96
N ILE A 93 -1.49 -19.21 -4.50
CA ILE A 93 -2.66 -19.67 -3.76
C ILE A 93 -2.63 -21.20 -3.76
N ASP A 94 -2.67 -21.81 -2.57
CA ASP A 94 -2.79 -23.25 -2.42
C ASP A 94 -4.14 -23.58 -1.78
N THR A 95 -4.94 -24.36 -2.50
CA THR A 95 -6.28 -24.73 -2.07
C THR A 95 -6.23 -25.99 -1.22
N GLY A 96 -6.77 -25.90 0.00
CA GLY A 96 -6.91 -27.08 0.87
C GLY A 96 -7.90 -28.13 0.33
N SER A 97 -8.20 -29.12 1.16
CA SER A 97 -9.06 -30.25 0.78
C SER A 97 -10.52 -29.88 0.48
N THR A 98 -11.03 -28.79 1.05
CA THR A 98 -12.42 -28.32 0.90
C THR A 98 -12.49 -26.83 0.60
N PRO A 99 -11.98 -26.39 -0.56
CA PRO A 99 -12.00 -24.96 -0.88
C PRO A 99 -13.41 -24.46 -1.18
N ALA A 100 -13.66 -23.17 -0.91
CA ALA A 100 -14.90 -22.55 -1.34
C ALA A 100 -15.04 -22.59 -2.88
N SER A 101 -16.25 -22.82 -3.38
CA SER A 101 -16.51 -23.01 -4.82
C SER A 101 -16.01 -21.84 -5.68
N GLN A 102 -16.08 -20.62 -5.17
CA GLN A 102 -15.60 -19.42 -5.85
C GLN A 102 -14.07 -19.41 -6.01
N ILE A 103 -13.33 -19.84 -4.98
CA ILE A 103 -11.87 -19.93 -5.03
C ILE A 103 -11.45 -21.05 -5.98
N LEU A 104 -12.13 -22.18 -5.93
CA LEU A 104 -11.87 -23.30 -6.83
C LEU A 104 -12.11 -22.88 -8.29
N ALA A 105 -13.23 -22.22 -8.59
CA ALA A 105 -13.53 -21.72 -9.93
C ALA A 105 -12.47 -20.71 -10.40
N PHE A 106 -12.05 -19.78 -9.54
CA PHE A 106 -11.01 -18.80 -9.85
C PHE A 106 -9.66 -19.48 -10.13
N THR A 107 -9.21 -20.38 -9.27
CA THR A 107 -7.92 -21.07 -9.46
C THR A 107 -7.92 -22.03 -10.66
N GLN A 108 -9.08 -22.56 -11.05
CA GLN A 108 -9.22 -23.36 -12.27
C GLN A 108 -9.17 -22.51 -13.54
N SER A 109 -9.72 -21.27 -13.52
CA SER A 109 -9.73 -20.38 -14.68
C SER A 109 -8.42 -19.61 -14.86
N GLU A 110 -7.87 -19.09 -13.78
CA GLU A 110 -6.73 -18.15 -13.81
C GLU A 110 -5.41 -18.77 -13.33
N GLY A 111 -5.47 -20.01 -12.76
CA GLY A 111 -4.30 -20.66 -12.17
C GLY A 111 -4.12 -20.35 -10.69
N THR A 112 -2.99 -20.79 -10.13
CA THR A 112 -2.67 -20.67 -8.70
C THR A 112 -1.52 -19.72 -8.42
N LYS A 113 -0.81 -19.24 -9.44
CA LYS A 113 0.34 -18.34 -9.32
C LYS A 113 0.10 -17.07 -10.14
N PHE A 114 0.27 -15.94 -9.51
CA PHE A 114 -0.01 -14.64 -10.10
C PHE A 114 1.20 -13.73 -9.95
N GLU A 115 1.78 -13.33 -11.07
CA GLU A 115 2.85 -12.34 -11.14
C GLU A 115 2.26 -11.05 -11.69
N VAL A 116 2.30 -9.98 -10.90
CA VAL A 116 1.67 -8.72 -11.26
C VAL A 116 2.68 -7.58 -11.13
N PHE A 117 2.98 -6.96 -12.25
CA PHE A 117 3.65 -5.67 -12.29
C PHE A 117 2.57 -4.58 -12.29
N LYS A 118 2.63 -3.67 -11.34
CA LYS A 118 1.65 -2.60 -11.22
C LYS A 118 2.31 -1.25 -11.05
N THR A 119 1.73 -0.26 -11.71
CA THR A 119 2.04 1.15 -11.49
C THR A 119 0.87 1.82 -10.79
N GLN A 120 1.16 2.75 -9.90
CA GLN A 120 0.15 3.54 -9.23
C GLN A 120 0.55 5.00 -9.25
N PHE A 121 -0.32 5.83 -9.79
CA PHE A 121 -0.25 7.27 -9.68
C PHE A 121 -1.12 7.72 -8.49
N ILE A 122 -0.60 8.64 -7.69
CA ILE A 122 -1.30 9.21 -6.54
C ILE A 122 -1.21 10.73 -6.64
N TRP A 123 -2.34 11.40 -6.47
CA TRP A 123 -2.41 12.84 -6.24
C TRP A 123 -3.08 13.09 -4.90
N SER A 124 -2.55 14.02 -4.13
CA SER A 124 -3.13 14.41 -2.86
C SER A 124 -3.06 15.92 -2.65
N ARG A 125 -4.12 16.47 -2.05
CA ARG A 125 -4.23 17.86 -1.64
C ARG A 125 -4.78 17.94 -0.22
N VAL A 126 -4.08 18.66 0.65
CA VAL A 126 -4.42 18.79 2.06
C VAL A 126 -4.40 20.25 2.46
N THR A 127 -5.57 20.77 2.86
CA THR A 127 -5.75 22.16 3.36
C THR A 127 -6.30 22.16 4.79
N LEU A 128 -6.08 21.06 5.54
CA LEU A 128 -6.53 20.94 6.92
C LEU A 128 -5.78 21.94 7.82
N ASN A 129 -6.51 22.57 8.73
CA ASN A 129 -5.93 23.52 9.67
C ASN A 129 -5.03 22.89 10.75
N ARG A 130 -5.15 21.57 10.97
CA ARG A 130 -4.34 20.76 11.92
C ARG A 130 -4.20 19.32 11.43
N GLY A 131 -3.09 18.67 11.78
CA GLY A 131 -2.88 17.26 11.49
C GLY A 131 -3.71 16.33 12.38
N LEU A 132 -3.82 16.65 13.67
CA LEU A 132 -4.64 15.93 14.65
C LEU A 132 -5.91 16.73 14.96
N PHE A 133 -7.07 16.04 14.91
CA PHE A 133 -8.39 16.61 15.18
C PHE A 133 -8.67 17.89 14.37
N PRO A 134 -8.65 17.83 13.02
CA PRO A 134 -8.91 18.98 12.18
C PRO A 134 -10.33 19.49 12.40
N THR A 135 -10.49 20.80 12.50
CA THR A 135 -11.79 21.47 12.68
C THR A 135 -12.24 22.23 11.43
N ALA A 136 -11.32 22.49 10.48
CA ALA A 136 -11.62 23.18 9.23
C ALA A 136 -10.67 22.73 8.11
N GLY A 137 -11.12 22.86 6.87
CA GLY A 137 -10.36 22.52 5.68
C GLY A 137 -10.76 21.20 5.05
N GLN A 138 -9.98 20.74 4.10
CA GLN A 138 -10.29 19.53 3.35
C GLN A 138 -9.02 18.72 3.04
N SER A 139 -9.22 17.42 2.84
CA SER A 139 -8.21 16.51 2.34
C SER A 139 -8.80 15.73 1.18
N GLN A 140 -8.12 15.76 0.05
CA GLN A 140 -8.50 15.04 -1.15
C GLN A 140 -7.34 14.13 -1.55
N SER A 141 -7.65 12.92 -2.01
CA SER A 141 -6.66 12.05 -2.64
C SER A 141 -7.30 11.28 -3.78
N PHE A 142 -6.59 11.18 -4.87
CA PHE A 142 -6.91 10.35 -6.02
C PHE A 142 -5.77 9.39 -6.27
N ALA A 143 -6.08 8.11 -6.46
CA ALA A 143 -5.10 7.10 -6.81
C ALA A 143 -5.62 6.28 -7.99
N LEU A 144 -4.79 6.13 -9.01
CA LEU A 144 -5.02 5.27 -10.16
C LEU A 144 -3.94 4.19 -10.18
N GLN A 145 -4.35 2.95 -10.05
CA GLN A 145 -3.48 1.78 -10.13
C GLN A 145 -3.82 0.97 -11.37
N VAL A 146 -2.80 0.56 -12.11
CA VAL A 146 -2.94 -0.24 -13.33
C VAL A 146 -1.95 -1.39 -13.28
N ALA A 147 -2.42 -2.59 -13.56
CA ALA A 147 -1.55 -3.73 -13.85
C ALA A 147 -0.94 -3.56 -15.24
N ILE A 148 0.39 -3.68 -15.32
CA ILE A 148 1.14 -3.51 -16.57
C ILE A 148 0.86 -4.72 -17.48
N PRO A 149 0.69 -4.52 -18.81
CA PRO A 149 0.54 -5.62 -19.75
C PRO A 149 1.69 -6.64 -19.63
N GLY A 150 1.36 -7.92 -19.67
CA GLY A 150 2.29 -9.02 -19.42
C GLY A 150 2.22 -9.58 -17.98
N SER A 151 1.45 -8.93 -17.10
CA SER A 151 1.10 -9.48 -15.79
C SER A 151 0.10 -10.63 -15.94
N SER A 152 0.09 -11.57 -14.97
CA SER A 152 -0.90 -12.66 -14.92
C SER A 152 -2.33 -12.17 -14.78
N LEU A 153 -2.51 -10.99 -14.16
CA LEU A 153 -3.81 -10.35 -14.01
C LEU A 153 -3.78 -8.96 -14.64
N THR A 154 -4.82 -8.62 -15.40
CA THR A 154 -4.99 -7.28 -15.98
C THR A 154 -6.17 -6.59 -15.29
N TYR A 155 -5.91 -5.46 -14.64
CA TYR A 155 -6.94 -4.66 -13.99
C TYR A 155 -6.52 -3.21 -13.87
N SER A 156 -7.52 -2.36 -13.70
CA SER A 156 -7.32 -0.98 -13.29
C SER A 156 -8.20 -0.67 -12.07
N LYS A 157 -7.68 0.13 -11.15
CA LYS A 157 -8.39 0.54 -9.94
C LYS A 157 -8.22 2.04 -9.73
N ALA A 158 -9.32 2.77 -9.75
CA ALA A 158 -9.36 4.18 -9.39
C ALA A 158 -9.97 4.32 -7.99
N THR A 159 -9.33 5.11 -7.14
CA THR A 159 -9.79 5.39 -5.77
C THR A 159 -9.76 6.89 -5.55
N TYR A 160 -10.91 7.45 -5.17
CA TYR A 160 -10.99 8.84 -4.74
C TYR A 160 -11.46 8.91 -3.29
N ARG A 161 -10.78 9.71 -2.49
CA ARG A 161 -11.13 9.95 -1.09
C ARG A 161 -11.20 11.45 -0.85
N HIS A 162 -12.31 11.89 -0.26
CA HIS A 162 -12.52 13.28 0.14
C HIS A 162 -12.95 13.35 1.60
N LYS A 163 -12.30 14.20 2.37
CA LYS A 163 -12.67 14.56 3.74
C LYS A 163 -12.82 16.06 3.82
N TYR A 164 -13.92 16.52 4.38
CA TYR A 164 -14.23 17.92 4.56
C TYR A 164 -14.59 18.19 6.02
N PHE A 165 -13.99 19.21 6.60
CA PHE A 165 -14.22 19.63 7.98
C PHE A 165 -14.70 21.09 7.97
N LYS A 166 -15.81 21.33 8.64
CA LYS A 166 -16.39 22.66 8.86
C LYS A 166 -16.86 22.75 10.30
N PRO A 167 -16.50 23.82 11.03
CA PRO A 167 -17.01 24.00 12.38
C PRO A 167 -18.53 24.25 12.32
N ILE A 168 -19.30 23.50 13.11
CA ILE A 168 -20.77 23.67 13.21
C ILE A 168 -21.08 24.83 14.15
N PHE A 169 -20.23 25.03 15.16
CA PHE A 169 -20.35 26.12 16.11
C PHE A 169 -19.08 26.99 16.05
N THR A 170 -19.25 28.29 15.93
CA THR A 170 -18.16 29.28 15.95
C THR A 170 -17.86 29.81 17.35
N GLY A 171 -18.46 29.22 18.38
CA GLY A 171 -18.22 29.58 19.79
C GLY A 171 -16.85 29.08 20.26
N ARG A 172 -16.09 29.99 20.92
CA ARG A 172 -14.89 29.62 21.68
C ARG A 172 -15.33 28.78 22.90
N PHE A 173 -14.79 27.58 23.00
CA PHE A 173 -14.71 26.85 24.26
C PHE A 173 -13.32 27.04 24.83
#